data_41513554064e34d54305f98387fc109b
#
_entry.id   41513554064e34d54305f98387fc109b
#
_cell.length_a   1.000
_cell.length_b   1.000
_cell.length_c   1.000
_cell.angle_alpha   90.00
_cell.angle_beta   90.00
_cell.angle_gamma   90.00
#
_symmetry.space_group_name_H-M   'P 1'
#
loop_
_entity.id
_entity.type
_entity.pdbx_description
1 polymer ?
#
loop_
_entity_poly.entity_id
_entity_poly.type
_entity_poly.pdbx_seq_one_letter_code
_entity_poly.pdbx_strand_id
1 'polypeptide(L)'
;MRDLFIVGAGGFGREAIWTVERSNALSQQPQWNIIGYADDDPKWKKGDNFEGFPILGTLEEASRDYPGASVFIAVGKNSKRADIAKRLCGHDFPAIIDPKAQISPTTDFLEGAFIAAGAVVQVGAELGRFVIVGANAVVCHDAHLGDFVNMGPGTVVASGVKVEDNVSFFANSSTMPWITIGTGSVINCGKGVKESIPANTEV
;
A
#
# COMPACT_ATOMS: atom_id res chain seq x y z
N MET A 1 -14.43 -5.63 -16.82
CA MET A 1 -13.71 -4.84 -15.77
C MET A 1 -14.56 -4.83 -14.52
N ARG A 2 -13.94 -4.91 -13.34
CA ARG A 2 -14.61 -4.75 -12.04
C ARG A 2 -14.50 -3.28 -11.62
N ASP A 3 -15.53 -2.74 -10.99
CA ASP A 3 -15.50 -1.38 -10.46
C ASP A 3 -14.54 -1.28 -9.28
N LEU A 4 -13.75 -0.20 -9.27
CA LEU A 4 -12.78 0.10 -8.23
C LEU A 4 -12.91 1.58 -7.85
N PHE A 5 -13.07 1.88 -6.56
CA PHE A 5 -12.86 3.23 -6.06
C PHE A 5 -11.64 3.33 -5.16
N ILE A 6 -11.04 4.51 -5.15
CA ILE A 6 -9.84 4.79 -4.37
C ILE A 6 -10.22 5.62 -3.16
N VAL A 7 -9.81 5.17 -1.98
CA VAL A 7 -9.97 5.96 -0.75
C VAL A 7 -8.77 6.87 -0.56
N GLY A 8 -9.02 8.17 -0.55
CA GLY A 8 -8.02 9.21 -0.41
C GLY A 8 -7.76 9.99 -1.70
N ALA A 9 -8.33 11.19 -1.82
CA ALA A 9 -8.13 12.12 -2.93
C ALA A 9 -6.88 12.99 -2.70
N GLY A 10 -5.71 12.36 -2.68
CA GLY A 10 -4.41 12.98 -2.44
C GLY A 10 -3.32 12.45 -3.37
N GLY A 11 -2.06 12.75 -3.05
CA GLY A 11 -0.91 12.33 -3.86
C GLY A 11 -0.83 10.82 -4.06
N PHE A 12 -1.04 10.04 -3.01
CA PHE A 12 -1.02 8.57 -3.10
C PHE A 12 -2.24 8.03 -3.88
N GLY A 13 -3.42 8.65 -3.75
CA GLY A 13 -4.58 8.29 -4.57
C GLY A 13 -4.33 8.46 -6.07
N ARG A 14 -3.68 9.56 -6.47
CA ARG A 14 -3.27 9.78 -7.87
C ARG A 14 -2.26 8.74 -8.34
N GLU A 15 -1.29 8.39 -7.50
CA GLU A 15 -0.30 7.36 -7.81
C GLU A 15 -0.96 5.98 -7.98
N ALA A 16 -1.93 5.66 -7.12
CA ALA A 16 -2.68 4.41 -7.23
C ALA A 16 -3.47 4.34 -8.54
N ILE A 17 -4.20 5.40 -8.91
CA ILE A 17 -4.92 5.47 -10.20
C ILE A 17 -3.96 5.32 -11.37
N TRP A 18 -2.87 6.09 -11.40
CA TRP A 18 -1.87 5.99 -12.46
C TRP A 18 -1.30 4.57 -12.60
N THR A 19 -1.07 3.89 -11.48
CA THR A 19 -0.61 2.49 -11.49
C THR A 19 -1.66 1.55 -12.08
N VAL A 20 -2.93 1.73 -11.70
CA VAL A 20 -4.05 0.94 -12.26
C VAL A 20 -4.21 1.18 -13.76
N GLU A 21 -4.17 2.44 -14.21
CA GLU A 21 -4.28 2.78 -15.65
C GLU A 21 -3.14 2.14 -16.45
N ARG A 22 -1.90 2.17 -15.94
CA ARG A 22 -0.75 1.53 -16.60
C ARG A 22 -0.92 0.01 -16.64
N SER A 23 -1.39 -0.59 -15.56
CA SER A 23 -1.66 -2.03 -15.51
C SER A 23 -2.73 -2.41 -16.53
N ASN A 24 -3.82 -1.66 -16.59
CA ASN A 24 -4.88 -1.86 -17.58
C ASN A 24 -4.37 -1.70 -19.02
N ALA A 25 -3.55 -0.67 -19.29
CA ALA A 25 -3.04 -0.39 -20.63
C ALA A 25 -2.09 -1.48 -21.18
N LEU A 26 -1.39 -2.18 -20.29
CA LEU A 26 -0.47 -3.26 -20.65
C LEU A 26 -1.13 -4.65 -20.66
N SER A 27 -2.34 -4.76 -20.13
CA SER A 27 -3.09 -6.02 -20.09
C SER A 27 -3.92 -6.20 -21.37
N GLN A 28 -3.92 -7.41 -21.91
CA GLN A 28 -4.88 -7.79 -22.97
C GLN A 28 -6.34 -7.79 -22.47
N GLN A 29 -6.53 -7.91 -21.17
CA GLN A 29 -7.83 -7.89 -20.49
C GLN A 29 -7.77 -6.91 -19.31
N PRO A 30 -8.06 -5.61 -19.52
CA PRO A 30 -8.13 -4.64 -18.44
C PRO A 30 -9.04 -5.11 -17.31
N GLN A 31 -8.54 -5.07 -16.08
CA GLN A 31 -9.25 -5.64 -14.94
C GLN A 31 -10.16 -4.62 -14.26
N TRP A 32 -9.78 -3.34 -14.24
CA TRP A 32 -10.36 -2.33 -13.38
C TRP A 32 -11.05 -1.21 -14.16
N ASN A 33 -12.27 -0.88 -13.75
CA ASN A 33 -12.96 0.35 -14.08
C ASN A 33 -12.89 1.29 -12.87
N ILE A 34 -12.08 2.34 -12.95
CA ILE A 34 -11.93 3.31 -11.86
C ILE A 34 -13.15 4.21 -11.86
N ILE A 35 -13.98 4.13 -10.81
CA ILE A 35 -15.24 4.89 -10.72
C ILE A 35 -15.08 6.21 -9.96
N GLY A 36 -14.00 6.45 -9.23
CA GLY A 36 -13.70 7.71 -8.55
C GLY A 36 -12.97 7.56 -7.23
N TYR A 37 -12.97 8.65 -6.48
CA TYR A 37 -12.39 8.73 -5.14
C TYR A 37 -13.47 8.82 -4.07
N ALA A 38 -13.21 8.22 -2.90
CA ALA A 38 -13.92 8.50 -1.66
C ALA A 38 -12.98 9.19 -0.67
N ASP A 39 -13.41 10.27 -0.02
CA ASP A 39 -12.57 11.00 0.93
C ASP A 39 -13.44 11.69 1.99
N ASP A 40 -13.05 11.56 3.27
CA ASP A 40 -13.77 12.18 4.39
C ASP A 40 -13.32 13.63 4.67
N ASP A 41 -12.34 14.17 3.94
CA ASP A 41 -11.92 15.56 4.08
C ASP A 41 -13.07 16.49 3.63
N PRO A 42 -13.59 17.37 4.51
CA PRO A 42 -14.74 18.22 4.21
C PRO A 42 -14.52 19.23 3.09
N LYS A 43 -13.29 19.40 2.64
CA LYS A 43 -13.01 20.21 1.43
C LYS A 43 -13.58 19.57 0.16
N TRP A 44 -13.77 18.24 0.14
CA TRP A 44 -14.34 17.52 -0.98
C TRP A 44 -15.84 17.37 -0.85
N LYS A 45 -16.55 17.61 -1.95
CA LYS A 45 -17.99 17.37 -2.04
C LYS A 45 -18.29 16.33 -3.08
N LYS A 46 -19.33 15.54 -2.85
CA LYS A 46 -19.79 14.57 -3.82
C LYS A 46 -20.11 15.24 -5.16
N GLY A 47 -19.52 14.71 -6.23
CA GLY A 47 -19.62 15.27 -7.58
C GLY A 47 -18.49 16.22 -7.97
N ASP A 48 -17.63 16.66 -7.01
CA ASP A 48 -16.40 17.37 -7.38
C ASP A 48 -15.54 16.47 -8.29
N ASN A 49 -14.68 17.11 -9.09
CA ASN A 49 -13.72 16.40 -9.93
C ASN A 49 -12.31 16.60 -9.38
N PHE A 50 -11.57 15.49 -9.24
CA PHE A 50 -10.16 15.52 -8.88
C PHE A 50 -9.34 14.71 -9.89
N GLU A 51 -8.47 15.40 -10.62
CA GLU A 51 -7.59 14.78 -11.63
C GLU A 51 -8.34 13.90 -12.66
N GLY A 52 -9.53 14.34 -13.09
CA GLY A 52 -10.34 13.65 -14.10
C GLY A 52 -11.33 12.61 -13.55
N PHE A 53 -11.31 12.34 -12.25
CA PHE A 53 -12.20 11.36 -11.59
C PHE A 53 -13.14 12.04 -10.59
N PRO A 54 -14.40 11.59 -10.48
CA PRO A 54 -15.36 12.16 -9.55
C PRO A 54 -15.03 11.82 -8.10
N ILE A 55 -15.35 12.74 -7.19
CA ILE A 55 -15.46 12.45 -5.76
C ILE A 55 -16.83 11.81 -5.52
N LEU A 56 -16.83 10.59 -5.01
CA LEU A 56 -18.05 9.78 -4.75
C LEU A 56 -18.74 10.17 -3.43
N GLY A 57 -18.09 11.02 -2.64
CA GLY A 57 -18.51 11.46 -1.32
C GLY A 57 -17.59 10.93 -0.22
N THR A 58 -18.14 10.83 1.01
CA THR A 58 -17.44 10.20 2.13
C THR A 58 -17.27 8.70 1.92
N LEU A 59 -16.48 8.06 2.79
CA LEU A 59 -16.29 6.61 2.73
C LEU A 59 -17.62 5.86 2.87
N GLU A 60 -18.49 6.29 3.77
CA GLU A 60 -19.81 5.69 4.00
C GLU A 60 -20.75 5.86 2.80
N GLU A 61 -20.75 7.05 2.18
CA GLU A 61 -21.55 7.31 0.98
C GLU A 61 -21.09 6.43 -0.18
N ALA A 62 -19.80 6.37 -0.45
CA ALA A 62 -19.24 5.55 -1.51
C ALA A 62 -19.53 4.05 -1.27
N SER A 63 -19.30 3.56 -0.05
CA SER A 63 -19.60 2.17 0.32
C SER A 63 -21.07 1.80 0.15
N ARG A 64 -21.99 2.69 0.57
CA ARG A 64 -23.42 2.48 0.42
C ARG A 64 -23.89 2.49 -1.03
N ASP A 65 -23.36 3.43 -1.82
CA ASP A 65 -23.81 3.65 -3.20
C ASP A 65 -23.17 2.66 -4.19
N TYR A 66 -22.02 2.08 -3.82
CA TYR A 66 -21.26 1.10 -4.64
C TYR A 66 -20.87 -0.16 -3.85
N PRO A 67 -21.84 -0.91 -3.29
CA PRO A 67 -21.55 -2.01 -2.36
C PRO A 67 -20.85 -3.21 -3.01
N GLY A 68 -20.87 -3.30 -4.35
CA GLY A 68 -20.19 -4.36 -5.11
C GLY A 68 -18.82 -3.95 -5.69
N ALA A 69 -18.40 -2.71 -5.48
CA ALA A 69 -17.11 -2.25 -5.97
C ALA A 69 -15.96 -2.73 -5.08
N SER A 70 -14.81 -3.02 -5.69
CA SER A 70 -13.56 -3.21 -4.98
C SER A 70 -13.04 -1.87 -4.46
N VAL A 71 -12.24 -1.90 -3.39
CA VAL A 71 -11.73 -0.70 -2.73
C VAL A 71 -10.22 -0.77 -2.61
N PHE A 72 -9.54 0.30 -2.99
CA PHE A 72 -8.12 0.47 -2.66
C PHE A 72 -7.93 1.65 -1.72
N ILE A 73 -7.23 1.42 -0.57
CA ILE A 73 -7.03 2.44 0.47
C ILE A 73 -5.69 3.15 0.23
N ALA A 74 -5.73 4.30 -0.45
CA ALA A 74 -4.56 5.12 -0.76
C ALA A 74 -4.23 6.13 0.34
N VAL A 75 -4.06 5.63 1.57
CA VAL A 75 -3.75 6.43 2.75
C VAL A 75 -2.42 5.97 3.35
N GLY A 76 -1.40 6.83 3.33
CA GLY A 76 -0.04 6.49 3.76
C GLY A 76 0.10 6.25 5.26
N LYS A 77 -0.68 6.92 6.12
CA LYS A 77 -0.61 6.74 7.57
C LYS A 77 -1.18 5.38 7.98
N ASN A 78 -0.33 4.50 8.52
CA ASN A 78 -0.65 3.10 8.83
C ASN A 78 -1.91 2.96 9.70
N SER A 79 -2.00 3.70 10.82
CA SER A 79 -3.15 3.63 11.73
C SER A 79 -4.46 4.09 11.05
N LYS A 80 -4.41 5.14 10.22
CA LYS A 80 -5.59 5.58 9.46
C LYS A 80 -6.00 4.53 8.43
N ARG A 81 -5.03 3.91 7.73
CA ARG A 81 -5.30 2.85 6.76
C ARG A 81 -5.97 1.65 7.43
N ALA A 82 -5.49 1.28 8.63
CA ALA A 82 -6.10 0.21 9.43
C ALA A 82 -7.53 0.53 9.88
N ASP A 83 -7.80 1.76 10.31
CA ASP A 83 -9.14 2.19 10.71
C ASP A 83 -10.12 2.20 9.52
N ILE A 84 -9.66 2.66 8.36
CA ILE A 84 -10.45 2.66 7.12
C ILE A 84 -10.77 1.23 6.68
N ALA A 85 -9.81 0.32 6.73
CA ALA A 85 -10.03 -1.09 6.39
C ALA A 85 -11.11 -1.74 7.26
N LYS A 86 -11.16 -1.39 8.55
CA LYS A 86 -12.24 -1.85 9.46
C LYS A 86 -13.60 -1.26 9.10
N ARG A 87 -13.67 0.04 8.75
CA ARG A 87 -14.93 0.71 8.37
C ARG A 87 -15.52 0.17 7.07
N LEU A 88 -14.66 -0.25 6.15
CA LEU A 88 -15.06 -0.77 4.84
C LEU A 88 -15.02 -2.31 4.79
N CYS A 89 -15.05 -2.98 5.94
CA CYS A 89 -15.10 -4.44 6.01
C CYS A 89 -16.33 -4.96 5.26
N GLY A 90 -16.12 -5.89 4.32
CA GLY A 90 -17.17 -6.39 3.43
C GLY A 90 -16.93 -6.03 1.96
N HIS A 91 -16.05 -5.09 1.67
CA HIS A 91 -15.53 -4.87 0.33
C HIS A 91 -14.34 -5.81 0.03
N ASP A 92 -14.10 -6.04 -1.25
CA ASP A 92 -12.88 -6.66 -1.76
C ASP A 92 -11.76 -5.62 -1.81
N PHE A 93 -10.58 -5.94 -1.26
CA PHE A 93 -9.40 -5.07 -1.25
C PHE A 93 -8.31 -5.66 -2.14
N PRO A 94 -8.30 -5.37 -3.44
CA PRO A 94 -7.29 -5.91 -4.34
C PRO A 94 -5.91 -5.34 -4.06
N ALA A 95 -4.88 -6.13 -4.36
CA ALA A 95 -3.53 -5.61 -4.48
C ALA A 95 -3.41 -4.78 -5.77
N ILE A 96 -2.79 -3.61 -5.67
CA ILE A 96 -2.44 -2.77 -6.82
C ILE A 96 -0.93 -2.88 -7.05
N ILE A 97 -0.58 -3.45 -8.20
CA ILE A 97 0.81 -3.78 -8.54
C ILE A 97 1.21 -3.07 -9.82
N ASP A 98 2.29 -2.29 -9.74
CA ASP A 98 2.84 -1.65 -10.93
C ASP A 98 3.45 -2.71 -11.87
N PRO A 99 3.19 -2.62 -13.17
CA PRO A 99 3.71 -3.60 -14.13
C PRO A 99 5.25 -3.62 -14.26
N LYS A 100 5.95 -2.64 -13.69
CA LYS A 100 7.42 -2.62 -13.60
C LYS A 100 7.96 -3.15 -12.26
N ALA A 101 7.11 -3.58 -11.35
CA ALA A 101 7.54 -4.27 -10.14
C ALA A 101 8.06 -5.67 -10.51
N GLN A 102 9.09 -6.14 -9.80
CA GLN A 102 9.63 -7.48 -9.93
C GLN A 102 9.30 -8.28 -8.68
N ILE A 103 8.48 -9.32 -8.84
CA ILE A 103 7.95 -10.07 -7.72
C ILE A 103 8.19 -11.54 -7.96
N SER A 104 8.76 -12.21 -6.97
CA SER A 104 8.93 -13.66 -7.01
C SER A 104 7.57 -14.36 -7.14
N PRO A 105 7.45 -15.39 -7.98
CA PRO A 105 6.22 -16.17 -8.09
C PRO A 105 5.86 -16.95 -6.82
N THR A 106 6.78 -17.03 -5.86
CA THR A 106 6.55 -17.67 -4.54
C THR A 106 6.07 -16.68 -3.47
N THR A 107 5.89 -15.41 -3.82
CA THR A 107 5.40 -14.39 -2.89
C THR A 107 3.89 -14.46 -2.80
N ASP A 108 3.37 -14.68 -1.60
CA ASP A 108 1.95 -14.53 -1.31
C ASP A 108 1.63 -13.06 -1.02
N PHE A 109 0.60 -12.56 -1.70
CA PHE A 109 0.06 -11.22 -1.46
C PHE A 109 -1.21 -11.35 -0.66
N LEU A 110 -1.22 -10.65 0.46
CA LEU A 110 -2.45 -10.45 1.17
C LEU A 110 -3.18 -9.20 0.64
N GLU A 111 -4.43 -9.07 1.01
CA GLU A 111 -5.34 -8.02 0.55
C GLU A 111 -4.79 -6.59 0.71
N GLY A 112 -5.16 -5.70 -0.19
CA GLY A 112 -4.91 -4.25 -0.10
C GLY A 112 -3.47 -3.81 -0.28
N ALA A 113 -2.55 -4.69 -0.72
CA ALA A 113 -1.16 -4.33 -0.92
C ALA A 113 -0.96 -3.34 -2.07
N PHE A 114 0.02 -2.45 -1.95
CA PHE A 114 0.50 -1.59 -3.02
C PHE A 114 1.97 -1.86 -3.32
N ILE A 115 2.28 -2.22 -4.55
CA ILE A 115 3.65 -2.47 -4.99
C ILE A 115 3.98 -1.50 -6.13
N ALA A 116 4.81 -0.51 -5.84
CA ALA A 116 5.12 0.58 -6.76
C ALA A 116 6.14 0.19 -7.85
N ALA A 117 6.32 1.09 -8.82
CA ALA A 117 7.24 0.91 -9.93
C ALA A 117 8.68 0.64 -9.47
N GLY A 118 9.31 -0.37 -10.06
CA GLY A 118 10.69 -0.75 -9.77
C GLY A 118 10.90 -1.42 -8.40
N ALA A 119 9.85 -1.62 -7.61
CA ALA A 119 9.95 -2.40 -6.38
C ALA A 119 10.33 -3.85 -6.69
N VAL A 120 11.12 -4.45 -5.81
CA VAL A 120 11.58 -5.84 -5.92
C VAL A 120 11.18 -6.61 -4.67
N VAL A 121 10.45 -7.71 -4.85
CA VAL A 121 10.09 -8.65 -3.79
C VAL A 121 10.69 -10.00 -4.13
N GLN A 122 11.66 -10.43 -3.33
CA GLN A 122 12.46 -11.62 -3.61
C GLN A 122 11.79 -12.92 -3.12
N VAL A 123 12.40 -14.04 -3.48
CA VAL A 123 11.92 -15.40 -3.15
C VAL A 123 11.76 -15.59 -1.63
N GLY A 124 10.66 -16.22 -1.22
CA GLY A 124 10.38 -16.51 0.19
C GLY A 124 9.98 -15.27 1.01
N ALA A 125 9.88 -14.09 0.40
CA ALA A 125 9.37 -12.92 1.11
C ALA A 125 7.85 -13.02 1.31
N GLU A 126 7.38 -12.65 2.50
CA GLU A 126 5.96 -12.65 2.87
C GLU A 126 5.50 -11.22 3.18
N LEU A 127 4.37 -10.83 2.60
CA LEU A 127 3.80 -9.50 2.79
C LEU A 127 2.44 -9.61 3.49
N GLY A 128 2.28 -8.93 4.61
CA GLY A 128 1.01 -8.81 5.32
C GLY A 128 -0.03 -7.99 4.57
N ARG A 129 -1.21 -7.84 5.15
CA ARG A 129 -2.31 -7.09 4.56
C ARG A 129 -2.00 -5.59 4.54
N PHE A 130 -2.44 -4.92 3.48
CA PHE A 130 -2.32 -3.47 3.31
C PHE A 130 -0.88 -2.95 3.40
N VAL A 131 0.09 -3.77 3.01
CA VAL A 131 1.51 -3.36 2.92
C VAL A 131 1.69 -2.40 1.75
N ILE A 132 2.52 -1.39 1.94
CA ILE A 132 2.97 -0.49 0.87
C ILE A 132 4.46 -0.73 0.64
N VAL A 133 4.82 -1.12 -0.58
CA VAL A 133 6.21 -1.21 -1.04
C VAL A 133 6.44 -0.09 -2.06
N GLY A 134 7.10 0.97 -1.62
CA GLY A 134 7.33 2.19 -2.41
C GLY A 134 8.23 1.97 -3.63
N ALA A 135 8.32 2.99 -4.48
CA ALA A 135 9.10 2.92 -5.71
C ALA A 135 10.58 2.55 -5.44
N ASN A 136 11.11 1.60 -6.22
CA ASN A 136 12.47 1.07 -6.09
C ASN A 136 12.82 0.52 -4.69
N ALA A 137 11.84 0.22 -3.84
CA ALA A 137 12.09 -0.46 -2.57
C ALA A 137 12.35 -1.95 -2.80
N VAL A 138 13.13 -2.56 -1.91
CA VAL A 138 13.52 -3.96 -2.00
C VAL A 138 13.15 -4.69 -0.72
N VAL A 139 12.35 -5.75 -0.88
CA VAL A 139 12.12 -6.76 0.15
C VAL A 139 12.96 -7.98 -0.21
N CYS A 140 14.04 -8.21 0.54
CA CYS A 140 14.96 -9.30 0.25
C CYS A 140 14.35 -10.67 0.62
N HIS A 141 15.04 -11.74 0.19
CA HIS A 141 14.56 -13.11 0.38
C HIS A 141 14.32 -13.46 1.87
N ASP A 142 13.30 -14.26 2.12
CA ASP A 142 12.90 -14.73 3.46
C ASP A 142 12.54 -13.61 4.46
N ALA A 143 12.34 -12.37 4.00
CA ALA A 143 11.88 -11.28 4.85
C ALA A 143 10.36 -11.36 5.05
N HIS A 144 9.89 -11.05 6.26
CA HIS A 144 8.48 -11.05 6.63
C HIS A 144 8.04 -9.64 6.99
N LEU A 145 7.05 -9.10 6.30
CA LEU A 145 6.41 -7.81 6.62
C LEU A 145 5.03 -8.06 7.21
N GLY A 146 4.79 -7.58 8.41
CA GLY A 146 3.47 -7.63 9.07
C GLY A 146 2.43 -6.73 8.40
N ASP A 147 1.23 -6.71 8.97
CA ASP A 147 0.11 -5.92 8.45
C ASP A 147 0.40 -4.41 8.51
N PHE A 148 -0.06 -3.68 7.52
CA PHE A 148 0.03 -2.21 7.43
C PHE A 148 1.46 -1.65 7.44
N VAL A 149 2.49 -2.44 7.15
CA VAL A 149 3.84 -1.92 7.00
C VAL A 149 3.90 -0.98 5.79
N ASN A 150 4.62 0.14 5.96
CA ASN A 150 4.85 1.13 4.91
C ASN A 150 6.34 1.26 4.63
N MET A 151 6.77 0.92 3.42
CA MET A 151 8.13 1.12 2.93
C MET A 151 8.15 2.30 1.97
N GLY A 152 8.82 3.38 2.36
CA GLY A 152 9.08 4.54 1.50
C GLY A 152 9.96 4.19 0.29
N PRO A 153 10.06 5.10 -0.70
CA PRO A 153 10.88 4.88 -1.89
C PRO A 153 12.34 4.55 -1.55
N GLY A 154 12.90 3.58 -2.28
CA GLY A 154 14.30 3.18 -2.13
C GLY A 154 14.64 2.47 -0.81
N THR A 155 13.67 2.13 0.01
CA THR A 155 13.89 1.36 1.25
C THR A 155 14.37 -0.05 0.95
N VAL A 156 15.29 -0.57 1.77
CA VAL A 156 15.77 -1.95 1.67
C VAL A 156 15.54 -2.68 2.99
N VAL A 157 14.64 -3.66 2.98
CA VAL A 157 14.51 -4.64 4.06
C VAL A 157 15.33 -5.86 3.69
N ALA A 158 16.40 -6.10 4.47
CA ALA A 158 17.37 -7.16 4.18
C ALA A 158 16.81 -8.57 4.44
N SER A 159 17.58 -9.57 4.02
CA SER A 159 17.18 -10.99 4.08
C SER A 159 16.85 -11.47 5.49
N GLY A 160 15.77 -12.22 5.63
CA GLY A 160 15.34 -12.84 6.88
C GLY A 160 14.92 -11.86 7.97
N VAL A 161 14.72 -10.59 7.65
CA VAL A 161 14.22 -9.60 8.61
C VAL A 161 12.75 -9.85 8.91
N LYS A 162 12.40 -9.84 10.21
CA LYS A 162 11.02 -9.84 10.66
C LYS A 162 10.59 -8.41 10.99
N VAL A 163 9.72 -7.84 10.19
CA VAL A 163 9.07 -6.55 10.45
C VAL A 163 7.68 -6.82 10.99
N GLU A 164 7.40 -6.34 12.20
CA GLU A 164 6.08 -6.47 12.80
C GLU A 164 5.10 -5.43 12.24
N ASP A 165 3.83 -5.45 12.73
CA ASP A 165 2.76 -4.62 12.20
C ASP A 165 3.00 -3.11 12.36
N ASN A 166 2.41 -2.32 11.46
CA ASN A 166 2.36 -0.86 11.53
C ASN A 166 3.73 -0.16 11.51
N VAL A 167 4.80 -0.83 11.10
CA VAL A 167 6.13 -0.21 10.98
C VAL A 167 6.17 0.72 9.76
N SER A 168 6.84 1.86 9.91
CA SER A 168 7.05 2.84 8.84
C SER A 168 8.53 3.00 8.54
N PHE A 169 8.91 2.71 7.31
CA PHE A 169 10.23 3.03 6.77
C PHE A 169 10.10 4.24 5.85
N PHE A 170 10.82 5.32 6.14
CA PHE A 170 10.90 6.46 5.25
C PHE A 170 11.98 6.27 4.17
N ALA A 171 11.99 7.17 3.19
CA ALA A 171 12.79 7.01 1.98
C ALA A 171 14.27 6.66 2.25
N ASN A 172 14.81 5.70 1.48
CA ASN A 172 16.20 5.24 1.54
C ASN A 172 16.66 4.72 2.90
N SER A 173 15.74 4.31 3.77
CA SER A 173 16.10 3.59 5.01
C SER A 173 16.43 2.12 4.71
N SER A 174 17.15 1.46 5.62
CA SER A 174 17.57 0.08 5.42
C SER A 174 17.72 -0.69 6.73
N THR A 175 17.80 -2.01 6.63
CA THR A 175 18.06 -2.90 7.78
C THR A 175 19.26 -3.79 7.53
N MET A 176 19.91 -4.25 8.59
CA MET A 176 20.79 -5.42 8.53
C MET A 176 19.95 -6.70 8.46
N PRO A 177 20.53 -7.83 7.94
CA PRO A 177 19.81 -9.10 7.84
C PRO A 177 19.50 -9.73 9.21
N TRP A 178 18.45 -10.56 9.26
CA TRP A 178 18.11 -11.43 10.39
C TRP A 178 17.81 -10.71 11.70
N ILE A 179 17.33 -9.49 11.64
CA ILE A 179 16.88 -8.70 12.80
C ILE A 179 15.36 -8.60 12.85
N THR A 180 14.85 -8.17 14.01
CA THR A 180 13.42 -7.90 14.20
C THR A 180 13.19 -6.40 14.37
N ILE A 181 12.20 -5.86 13.67
CA ILE A 181 11.73 -4.48 13.83
C ILE A 181 10.37 -4.53 14.52
N GLY A 182 10.33 -4.07 15.76
CA GLY A 182 9.12 -4.14 16.59
C GLY A 182 7.99 -3.25 16.10
N THR A 183 6.76 -3.67 16.39
CA THR A 183 5.49 -3.04 16.00
C THR A 183 5.49 -1.53 16.18
N GLY A 184 4.95 -0.80 15.20
CA GLY A 184 4.76 0.65 15.28
C GLY A 184 6.04 1.48 15.22
N SER A 185 7.21 0.85 14.99
CA SER A 185 8.47 1.59 14.88
C SER A 185 8.54 2.44 13.63
N VAL A 186 9.33 3.52 13.71
CA VAL A 186 9.54 4.50 12.64
C VAL A 186 11.02 4.58 12.33
N ILE A 187 11.40 4.27 11.11
CA ILE A 187 12.77 4.38 10.61
C ILE A 187 12.84 5.57 9.66
N ASN A 188 13.53 6.63 10.10
CA ASN A 188 13.60 7.89 9.38
C ASN A 188 14.42 7.80 8.09
N CYS A 189 14.30 8.85 7.23
CA CYS A 189 14.95 8.90 5.93
C CYS A 189 16.46 8.63 6.01
N GLY A 190 16.96 7.73 5.17
CA GLY A 190 18.37 7.41 5.05
C GLY A 190 18.98 6.68 6.25
N LYS A 191 18.17 6.26 7.24
CA LYS A 191 18.66 5.55 8.42
C LYS A 191 18.83 4.05 8.17
N GLY A 192 19.85 3.47 8.79
CA GLY A 192 20.11 2.04 8.77
C GLY A 192 19.94 1.43 10.16
N VAL A 193 19.07 0.43 10.29
CA VAL A 193 18.88 -0.33 11.53
C VAL A 193 19.87 -1.48 11.55
N LYS A 194 20.74 -1.54 12.58
CA LYS A 194 21.87 -2.48 12.66
C LYS A 194 21.59 -3.69 13.54
N GLU A 195 20.61 -3.61 14.43
CA GLU A 195 20.23 -4.63 15.39
C GLU A 195 18.73 -4.62 15.62
N SER A 196 18.19 -5.66 16.24
CA SER A 196 16.75 -5.72 16.56
C SER A 196 16.34 -4.56 17.47
N ILE A 197 15.20 -3.95 17.16
CA ILE A 197 14.64 -2.84 17.92
C ILE A 197 13.26 -3.21 18.49
N PRO A 198 12.94 -2.75 19.71
CA PRO A 198 11.63 -3.00 20.33
C PRO A 198 10.52 -2.18 19.63
N ALA A 199 9.27 -2.51 19.98
CA ALA A 199 8.11 -1.80 19.50
C ALA A 199 8.15 -0.28 19.80
N ASN A 200 7.56 0.52 18.92
CA ASN A 200 7.43 1.98 19.02
C ASN A 200 8.80 2.71 19.13
N THR A 201 9.83 2.15 18.54
CA THR A 201 11.14 2.80 18.45
C THR A 201 11.20 3.75 17.26
N GLU A 202 11.79 4.92 17.44
CA GLU A 202 12.14 5.85 16.38
C GLU A 202 13.66 5.93 16.16
N VAL A 203 14.12 5.76 14.90
CA VAL A 203 15.54 5.72 14.52
C VAL A 203 15.86 6.83 13.52
#